data_a92fdaa27516c7f9673ffb77875c134b
#
_entry.id   a92fdaa27516c7f9673ffb77875c134b
#
_cell.length_a   1.000
_cell.length_b   1.000
_cell.length_c   1.000
_cell.angle_alpha   90.00
_cell.angle_beta   90.00
_cell.angle_gamma   90.00
#
_symmetry.space_group_name_H-M   'P 1'
#
loop_
_entity.id
_entity.type
_entity.pdbx_description
1 polymer ?
#
loop_
_entity_poly.entity_id
_entity_poly.type
_entity_poly.pdbx_seq_one_letter_code
_entity_poly.pdbx_strand_id
1 'polypeptide(L)'
;MSSVISRRTVIAGGLATAAALTLAACGSKSGKGEVKGIKVDGDTATITIGATPKPHVEILKWVQDNLTKGSGIKLDIKEINDYQTPNSSLEDGSLAANFYQTPNFLAQQNKEKGYDFVSIADVHIEPMGIYTSKGYKDVKEIKEGGTIVLNNDPANTARGLKLLAQAGLIELDKSAELPSDTDVTSNPKKLKFTTVDGAQVYKSMPDAEAAVINGNYAIDAGLNPKKDALVLEKGGKDSEYPNQLVVRKDDKDNEHLKKLAKLLNDEKLRDYITKTWPNEAVIPAF
;
A
#
# COMPACT_ATOMS: atom_id res chain seq x y z
N MET A 1 48.82 6.24 57.06
CA MET A 1 49.50 5.00 57.50
C MET A 1 49.31 4.04 56.32
N SER A 2 50.21 4.00 55.33
CA SER A 2 51.48 3.18 55.30
C SER A 2 51.11 1.70 55.40
N SER A 3 51.29 0.87 54.39
CA SER A 3 52.51 0.32 53.79
C SER A 3 52.08 -0.64 52.64
N VAL A 4 52.54 -0.63 51.44
CA VAL A 4 53.88 -0.91 50.87
C VAL A 4 54.29 -2.41 50.90
N ILE A 5 54.50 -2.93 49.66
CA ILE A 5 55.50 -3.97 49.22
C ILE A 5 55.05 -5.43 49.39
N SER A 6 55.21 -6.36 48.40
CA SER A 6 56.44 -6.72 47.68
C SER A 6 56.20 -7.69 46.56
N ARG A 7 57.02 -7.56 45.52
CA ARG A 7 57.23 -8.49 44.34
C ARG A 7 57.77 -9.85 44.82
N ARG A 8 57.46 -10.91 44.09
CA ARG A 8 58.46 -11.89 43.63
C ARG A 8 58.01 -12.76 42.51
N THR A 9 58.78 -12.71 41.45
CA THR A 9 58.81 -13.50 40.22
C THR A 9 59.28 -14.94 40.53
N VAL A 10 58.65 -15.93 39.89
CA VAL A 10 59.29 -17.23 39.62
C VAL A 10 58.93 -17.66 38.18
N ILE A 11 59.99 -17.88 37.42
CA ILE A 11 60.04 -18.41 36.06
C ILE A 11 60.33 -19.91 36.16
N ALA A 12 59.53 -20.73 35.42
CA ALA A 12 59.95 -22.02 34.85
C ALA A 12 58.75 -22.48 33.99
N GLY A 13 58.78 -22.61 32.68
CA GLY A 13 59.69 -23.39 31.82
C GLY A 13 59.00 -24.71 31.48
N GLY A 14 58.42 -24.90 30.28
CA GLY A 14 57.96 -26.22 29.87
C GLY A 14 57.08 -26.19 28.60
N LEU A 15 57.72 -26.30 27.46
CA LEU A 15 57.40 -27.10 26.25
C LEU A 15 56.01 -27.01 25.58
N ALA A 16 56.09 -26.57 24.36
CA ALA A 16 55.14 -26.52 23.31
C ALA A 16 54.50 -27.86 22.92
N THR A 17 53.20 -27.84 22.65
CA THR A 17 52.56 -28.72 21.67
C THR A 17 51.60 -27.85 20.87
N ALA A 18 51.99 -27.54 19.65
CA ALA A 18 51.15 -26.89 18.66
C ALA A 18 50.08 -27.85 18.16
N ALA A 19 48.86 -27.69 18.67
CA ALA A 19 47.68 -28.24 18.01
C ALA A 19 47.13 -27.19 17.05
N ALA A 20 47.43 -27.36 15.76
CA ALA A 20 46.85 -26.61 14.68
C ALA A 20 45.34 -26.95 14.59
N LEU A 21 44.50 -26.16 15.21
CA LEU A 21 43.06 -26.11 14.92
C LEU A 21 42.90 -25.38 13.61
N THR A 22 42.78 -26.11 12.50
CA THR A 22 42.27 -25.61 11.26
C THR A 22 40.81 -25.21 11.49
N LEU A 23 40.55 -23.95 11.78
CA LEU A 23 39.23 -23.35 11.57
C LEU A 23 38.97 -23.41 10.05
N ALA A 24 38.16 -24.38 9.66
CA ALA A 24 37.46 -24.32 8.39
C ALA A 24 36.57 -23.09 8.44
N ALA A 25 37.08 -21.96 7.95
CA ALA A 25 36.27 -20.82 7.60
C ALA A 25 35.33 -21.29 6.49
N CYS A 26 34.13 -21.74 6.86
CA CYS A 26 33.01 -21.72 5.96
C CYS A 26 32.87 -20.27 5.51
N GLY A 27 33.41 -19.99 4.31
CA GLY A 27 33.20 -18.76 3.62
C GLY A 27 31.71 -18.59 3.35
N SER A 28 31.00 -17.99 4.31
CA SER A 28 29.72 -17.37 4.02
C SER A 28 30.00 -16.35 2.95
N LYS A 29 29.63 -16.67 1.71
CA LYS A 29 29.42 -15.64 0.69
C LYS A 29 28.57 -14.59 1.38
N SER A 30 29.11 -13.40 1.61
CA SER A 30 28.34 -12.23 2.05
C SER A 30 27.32 -11.95 0.93
N GLY A 31 26.19 -12.62 1.03
CA GLY A 31 25.00 -12.28 0.29
C GLY A 31 24.60 -10.87 0.69
N LYS A 32 24.16 -10.08 -0.24
CA LYS A 32 23.43 -8.82 -0.06
C LYS A 32 22.60 -8.89 1.22
N GLY A 33 22.66 -7.83 2.05
CA GLY A 33 22.10 -7.84 3.39
C GLY A 33 20.68 -8.43 3.49
N GLU A 34 20.42 -9.11 4.59
CA GLU A 34 19.15 -9.77 4.88
C GLU A 34 18.02 -8.71 4.84
N VAL A 35 17.02 -8.90 3.97
CA VAL A 35 15.89 -7.98 3.85
C VAL A 35 14.93 -8.26 5.01
N LYS A 36 14.66 -7.23 5.82
CA LYS A 36 13.68 -7.33 6.90
C LYS A 36 12.30 -7.74 6.35
N GLY A 37 11.64 -8.66 7.03
CA GLY A 37 10.35 -9.21 6.60
C GLY A 37 10.46 -10.32 5.55
N ILE A 38 11.66 -10.75 5.17
CA ILE A 38 11.89 -11.95 4.35
C ILE A 38 12.62 -13.00 5.19
N LYS A 39 12.10 -14.23 5.18
CA LYS A 39 12.77 -15.39 5.79
C LYS A 39 13.07 -16.41 4.70
N VAL A 40 14.34 -16.78 4.55
CA VAL A 40 14.78 -17.79 3.56
C VAL A 40 15.02 -19.12 4.28
N ASP A 41 14.37 -20.18 3.80
CA ASP A 41 14.55 -21.54 4.28
C ASP A 41 14.76 -22.45 3.06
N GLY A 42 15.98 -22.95 2.90
CA GLY A 42 16.41 -23.66 1.69
C GLY A 42 16.20 -22.81 0.45
N ASP A 43 15.44 -23.33 -0.52
CA ASP A 43 15.13 -22.63 -1.78
C ASP A 43 13.86 -21.76 -1.70
N THR A 44 13.26 -21.61 -0.52
CA THR A 44 11.99 -20.89 -0.34
C THR A 44 12.20 -19.61 0.47
N ALA A 45 11.79 -18.47 -0.09
CA ALA A 45 11.71 -17.20 0.60
C ALA A 45 10.26 -16.90 1.02
N THR A 46 10.01 -16.77 2.31
CA THR A 46 8.73 -16.29 2.85
C THR A 46 8.78 -14.79 2.96
N ILE A 47 7.92 -14.11 2.21
CA ILE A 47 7.81 -12.63 2.17
C ILE A 47 6.60 -12.22 3.03
N THR A 48 6.85 -11.45 4.10
CA THR A 48 5.77 -10.84 4.89
C THR A 48 5.30 -9.57 4.17
N ILE A 49 4.05 -9.57 3.73
CA ILE A 49 3.45 -8.49 2.94
C ILE A 49 2.16 -7.99 3.58
N GLY A 50 2.05 -6.66 3.76
CA GLY A 50 0.84 -5.99 4.25
C GLY A 50 -0.07 -5.56 3.10
N ALA A 51 -1.37 -5.79 3.23
CA ALA A 51 -2.36 -5.41 2.22
C ALA A 51 -3.73 -5.16 2.83
N THR A 52 -4.54 -4.31 2.18
CA THR A 52 -5.95 -4.12 2.54
C THR A 52 -6.80 -5.32 2.14
N PRO A 53 -7.95 -5.58 2.81
CA PRO A 53 -8.72 -6.82 2.63
C PRO A 53 -9.09 -7.08 1.17
N LYS A 54 -9.84 -6.19 0.56
CA LYS A 54 -10.33 -6.31 -0.82
C LYS A 54 -9.87 -5.14 -1.68
N PRO A 55 -9.48 -5.39 -2.92
CA PRO A 55 -9.26 -6.70 -3.55
C PRO A 55 -7.86 -7.26 -3.26
N HIS A 56 -7.00 -6.52 -2.54
CA HIS A 56 -5.56 -6.75 -2.42
C HIS A 56 -5.20 -8.10 -1.79
N VAL A 57 -5.75 -8.42 -0.61
CA VAL A 57 -5.54 -9.73 0.03
C VAL A 57 -6.11 -10.87 -0.82
N GLU A 58 -7.26 -10.66 -1.49
CA GLU A 58 -7.84 -11.65 -2.40
C GLU A 58 -6.90 -11.94 -3.58
N ILE A 59 -6.31 -10.91 -4.17
CA ILE A 59 -5.29 -11.01 -5.23
C ILE A 59 -4.06 -11.77 -4.74
N LEU A 60 -3.51 -11.39 -3.58
CA LEU A 60 -2.33 -12.04 -3.01
C LEU A 60 -2.57 -13.52 -2.68
N LYS A 61 -3.73 -13.87 -2.13
CA LYS A 61 -4.13 -15.27 -1.87
C LYS A 61 -4.22 -16.04 -3.17
N TRP A 62 -4.87 -15.47 -4.19
CA TRP A 62 -4.95 -16.12 -5.49
C TRP A 62 -3.56 -16.35 -6.11
N VAL A 63 -2.66 -15.37 -6.06
CA VAL A 63 -1.27 -15.49 -6.51
C VAL A 63 -0.56 -16.59 -5.74
N GLN A 64 -0.70 -16.64 -4.42
CA GLN A 64 -0.10 -17.68 -3.60
C GLN A 64 -0.56 -19.08 -4.01
N ASP A 65 -1.85 -19.27 -4.22
CA ASP A 65 -2.44 -20.58 -4.51
C ASP A 65 -2.15 -21.06 -5.93
N ASN A 66 -2.00 -20.12 -6.89
CA ASN A 66 -1.94 -20.45 -8.32
C ASN A 66 -0.57 -20.22 -8.98
N LEU A 67 0.26 -19.29 -8.46
CA LEU A 67 1.49 -18.86 -9.14
C LEU A 67 2.77 -19.11 -8.34
N THR A 68 2.71 -19.26 -7.02
CA THR A 68 3.95 -19.41 -6.22
C THR A 68 4.53 -20.83 -6.24
N LYS A 69 3.79 -21.84 -6.64
CA LYS A 69 4.27 -23.23 -6.68
C LYS A 69 5.47 -23.36 -7.63
N GLY A 70 6.61 -23.78 -7.08
CA GLY A 70 7.87 -23.92 -7.83
C GLY A 70 8.63 -22.60 -8.09
N SER A 71 8.11 -21.47 -7.62
CA SER A 71 8.78 -20.16 -7.76
C SER A 71 9.86 -19.91 -6.70
N GLY A 72 9.86 -20.68 -5.62
CA GLY A 72 10.66 -20.40 -4.43
C GLY A 72 10.13 -19.23 -3.58
N ILE A 73 8.88 -18.79 -3.80
CA ILE A 73 8.21 -17.72 -3.04
C ILE A 73 7.05 -18.30 -2.23
N LYS A 74 6.93 -17.85 -0.99
CA LYS A 74 5.77 -18.02 -0.11
C LYS A 74 5.37 -16.65 0.44
N LEU A 75 4.09 -16.38 0.58
CA LEU A 75 3.59 -15.13 1.14
C LEU A 75 3.11 -15.37 2.58
N ASP A 76 3.52 -14.50 3.48
CA ASP A 76 2.93 -14.31 4.82
C ASP A 76 2.11 -13.02 4.77
N ILE A 77 0.83 -13.16 4.41
CA ILE A 77 -0.06 -12.03 4.11
C ILE A 77 -0.62 -11.47 5.42
N LYS A 78 -0.36 -10.19 5.68
CA LYS A 78 -0.92 -9.44 6.80
C LYS A 78 -2.05 -8.54 6.29
N GLU A 79 -3.27 -8.88 6.67
CA GLU A 79 -4.44 -8.06 6.36
C GLU A 79 -4.49 -6.85 7.29
N ILE A 80 -4.56 -5.64 6.72
CA ILE A 80 -4.52 -4.35 7.43
C ILE A 80 -5.66 -3.48 6.89
N ASN A 81 -6.57 -3.04 7.78
CA ASN A 81 -7.82 -2.38 7.38
C ASN A 81 -7.71 -0.85 7.20
N ASP A 82 -6.55 -0.26 7.45
CA ASP A 82 -6.31 1.18 7.36
C ASP A 82 -5.16 1.52 6.41
N TYR A 83 -5.00 2.82 6.11
CA TYR A 83 -3.93 3.30 5.23
C TYR A 83 -2.69 3.82 5.96
N GLN A 84 -2.69 3.86 7.29
CA GLN A 84 -1.58 4.40 8.08
C GLN A 84 -0.57 3.30 8.46
N THR A 85 -1.09 2.14 8.87
CA THR A 85 -0.29 1.03 9.40
C THR A 85 0.64 0.38 8.36
N PRO A 86 0.26 0.17 7.06
CA PRO A 86 1.13 -0.58 6.16
C PRO A 86 2.49 0.07 5.90
N ASN A 87 2.55 1.41 5.79
CA ASN A 87 3.81 2.11 5.57
C ASN A 87 4.67 2.17 6.84
N SER A 88 4.08 2.36 8.02
CA SER A 88 4.84 2.31 9.28
C SER A 88 5.41 0.91 9.55
N SER A 89 4.68 -0.15 9.21
CA SER A 89 5.16 -1.54 9.33
C SER A 89 6.21 -1.91 8.27
N LEU A 90 6.20 -1.25 7.10
CA LEU A 90 7.28 -1.37 6.12
C LEU A 90 8.55 -0.69 6.63
N GLU A 91 8.43 0.49 7.26
CA GLU A 91 9.55 1.25 7.80
C GLU A 91 10.25 0.52 8.96
N ASP A 92 9.51 -0.01 9.91
CA ASP A 92 10.08 -0.73 11.05
C ASP A 92 10.65 -2.11 10.67
N GLY A 93 10.31 -2.62 9.48
CA GLY A 93 10.76 -3.90 8.94
C GLY A 93 9.90 -5.09 9.34
N SER A 94 8.74 -4.88 9.96
CA SER A 94 7.74 -5.93 10.20
C SER A 94 7.18 -6.48 8.89
N LEU A 95 7.18 -5.66 7.83
CA LEU A 95 6.86 -6.03 6.47
C LEU A 95 8.08 -5.93 5.55
N ALA A 96 8.17 -6.79 4.54
CA ALA A 96 9.11 -6.66 3.43
C ALA A 96 8.54 -5.83 2.28
N ALA A 97 7.23 -5.82 2.14
CA ALA A 97 6.50 -5.09 1.11
C ALA A 97 5.10 -4.74 1.61
N ASN A 98 4.46 -3.77 0.95
CA ASN A 98 3.03 -3.58 1.07
C ASN A 98 2.36 -3.43 -0.30
N PHE A 99 1.05 -3.69 -0.32
CA PHE A 99 0.24 -3.64 -1.52
C PHE A 99 -1.15 -3.08 -1.17
N TYR A 100 -1.33 -1.75 -1.36
CA TYR A 100 -2.57 -1.05 -1.03
C TYR A 100 -2.62 0.40 -1.54
N GLN A 101 -1.52 0.95 -2.05
CA GLN A 101 -1.35 2.39 -2.28
C GLN A 101 -1.09 2.74 -3.74
N THR A 102 -1.46 3.96 -4.09
CA THR A 102 -1.30 4.56 -5.41
C THR A 102 -0.08 5.49 -5.45
N PRO A 103 0.45 5.88 -6.64
CA PRO A 103 1.65 6.72 -6.76
C PRO A 103 1.57 8.05 -6.00
N ASN A 104 0.44 8.75 -6.08
CA ASN A 104 0.24 10.02 -5.41
C ASN A 104 0.20 9.88 -3.88
N PHE A 105 -0.43 8.81 -3.35
CA PHE A 105 -0.42 8.51 -1.92
C PHE A 105 0.99 8.15 -1.45
N LEU A 106 1.73 7.30 -2.18
CA LEU A 106 3.12 6.95 -1.88
C LEU A 106 4.01 8.20 -1.84
N ALA A 107 3.92 9.08 -2.85
CA ALA A 107 4.69 10.31 -2.91
C ALA A 107 4.41 11.23 -1.71
N GLN A 108 3.12 11.38 -1.37
CA GLN A 108 2.68 12.18 -0.23
C GLN A 108 3.22 11.61 1.10
N GLN A 109 3.10 10.28 1.31
CA GLN A 109 3.60 9.61 2.51
C GLN A 109 5.13 9.70 2.63
N ASN A 110 5.87 9.51 1.56
CA ASN A 110 7.32 9.70 1.54
C ASN A 110 7.70 11.14 1.95
N LYS A 111 6.99 12.15 1.39
CA LYS A 111 7.24 13.55 1.70
C LYS A 111 6.93 13.91 3.16
N GLU A 112 5.79 13.47 3.68
CA GLU A 112 5.33 13.86 5.01
C GLU A 112 6.00 13.11 6.15
N LYS A 113 6.25 11.80 5.94
CA LYS A 113 6.80 10.93 6.98
C LYS A 113 8.30 10.73 6.87
N GLY A 114 8.91 11.20 5.78
CA GLY A 114 10.34 11.02 5.51
C GLY A 114 10.69 9.60 5.10
N TYR A 115 9.72 8.82 4.60
CA TYR A 115 9.99 7.48 4.08
C TYR A 115 10.75 7.55 2.75
N ASP A 116 11.49 6.49 2.45
CA ASP A 116 12.18 6.30 1.16
C ASP A 116 11.70 4.99 0.51
N PHE A 117 10.40 4.95 0.21
CA PHE A 117 9.76 3.78 -0.40
C PHE A 117 9.63 3.97 -1.91
N VAL A 118 9.68 2.85 -2.63
CA VAL A 118 9.53 2.82 -4.09
C VAL A 118 8.58 1.73 -4.53
N SER A 119 7.85 2.00 -5.61
CA SER A 119 7.09 0.97 -6.31
C SER A 119 8.03 0.11 -7.16
N ILE A 120 7.74 -1.19 -7.22
CA ILE A 120 8.42 -2.15 -8.10
C ILE A 120 7.47 -2.89 -9.06
N ALA A 121 6.16 -2.68 -8.93
CA ALA A 121 5.14 -3.13 -9.89
C ALA A 121 3.84 -2.35 -9.72
N ASP A 122 3.20 -2.01 -10.82
CA ASP A 122 1.79 -1.62 -10.87
C ASP A 122 0.98 -2.90 -11.06
N VAL A 123 -0.13 -3.05 -10.33
CA VAL A 123 -0.89 -4.31 -10.32
C VAL A 123 -2.31 -4.12 -10.82
N HIS A 124 -3.08 -3.21 -10.25
CA HIS A 124 -4.45 -2.97 -10.66
C HIS A 124 -4.90 -1.55 -10.35
N ILE A 125 -6.02 -1.16 -10.92
CA ILE A 125 -6.68 0.13 -10.70
C ILE A 125 -8.05 -0.15 -10.08
N GLU A 126 -8.43 0.69 -9.11
CA GLU A 126 -9.75 0.74 -8.51
C GLU A 126 -10.32 2.14 -8.67
N PRO A 127 -11.32 2.34 -9.53
CA PRO A 127 -11.94 3.66 -9.67
C PRO A 127 -12.56 4.14 -8.35
N MET A 128 -12.27 5.39 -7.98
CA MET A 128 -12.95 6.08 -6.90
C MET A 128 -14.35 6.47 -7.33
N GLY A 129 -15.34 6.49 -6.43
CA GLY A 129 -16.70 6.81 -6.78
C GLY A 129 -17.38 7.77 -5.82
N ILE A 130 -18.40 8.49 -6.33
CA ILE A 130 -19.34 9.28 -5.52
C ILE A 130 -20.57 8.41 -5.28
N TYR A 131 -20.90 8.18 -4.03
CA TYR A 131 -22.01 7.32 -3.60
C TYR A 131 -22.98 8.07 -2.70
N THR A 132 -24.21 7.57 -2.60
CA THR A 132 -25.23 8.14 -1.71
C THR A 132 -26.13 7.05 -1.12
N SER A 133 -26.61 7.25 0.10
CA SER A 133 -27.67 6.44 0.73
C SER A 133 -29.04 7.08 0.58
N LYS A 134 -29.16 8.25 -0.08
CA LYS A 134 -30.43 9.00 -0.22
C LYS A 134 -31.30 8.52 -1.38
N GLY A 135 -30.82 7.54 -2.16
CA GLY A 135 -31.56 7.02 -3.32
C GLY A 135 -31.45 7.86 -4.58
N TYR A 136 -30.61 8.88 -4.61
CA TYR A 136 -30.36 9.71 -5.77
C TYR A 136 -29.82 8.88 -6.94
N LYS A 137 -30.12 9.33 -8.15
CA LYS A 137 -29.67 8.70 -9.42
C LYS A 137 -28.74 9.60 -10.23
N ASP A 138 -28.67 10.88 -9.87
CA ASP A 138 -27.80 11.89 -10.49
C ASP A 138 -27.23 12.79 -9.40
N VAL A 139 -25.97 13.21 -9.56
CA VAL A 139 -25.31 14.16 -8.65
C VAL A 139 -26.04 15.52 -8.58
N LYS A 140 -26.86 15.85 -9.57
CA LYS A 140 -27.70 17.04 -9.56
C LYS A 140 -28.77 17.02 -8.47
N GLU A 141 -29.16 15.83 -7.98
CA GLU A 141 -30.13 15.66 -6.90
C GLU A 141 -29.53 15.95 -5.51
N ILE A 142 -28.19 16.03 -5.38
CA ILE A 142 -27.52 16.45 -4.14
C ILE A 142 -28.02 17.85 -3.77
N LYS A 143 -28.51 18.01 -2.55
CA LYS A 143 -29.13 19.25 -2.08
C LYS A 143 -28.13 20.36 -1.84
N GLU A 144 -28.57 21.62 -2.04
CA GLU A 144 -27.79 22.81 -1.64
C GLU A 144 -27.51 22.78 -0.14
N GLY A 145 -26.29 23.15 0.25
CA GLY A 145 -25.82 23.09 1.64
C GLY A 145 -25.54 21.69 2.17
N GLY A 146 -25.68 20.67 1.32
CA GLY A 146 -25.46 19.29 1.69
C GLY A 146 -24.02 18.98 2.04
N THR A 147 -23.81 17.97 2.90
CA THR A 147 -22.48 17.52 3.30
C THR A 147 -21.99 16.40 2.39
N ILE A 148 -20.75 16.50 1.93
CA ILE A 148 -20.01 15.46 1.22
C ILE A 148 -18.90 14.95 2.15
N VAL A 149 -18.85 13.64 2.36
CA VAL A 149 -17.79 12.98 3.14
C VAL A 149 -16.66 12.53 2.23
N LEU A 150 -15.42 12.83 2.63
CA LEU A 150 -14.18 12.53 1.93
C LEU A 150 -13.18 11.81 2.85
N ASN A 151 -12.21 11.15 2.26
CA ASN A 151 -11.03 10.66 3.00
C ASN A 151 -10.20 11.86 3.51
N ASN A 152 -9.58 11.75 4.68
CA ASN A 152 -8.85 12.84 5.34
C ASN A 152 -7.35 12.90 5.01
N ASP A 153 -6.80 11.93 4.28
CA ASP A 153 -5.42 12.07 3.82
C ASP A 153 -5.34 13.00 2.60
N PRO A 154 -4.30 13.84 2.50
CA PRO A 154 -4.23 14.88 1.47
C PRO A 154 -4.30 14.35 0.04
N ALA A 155 -3.71 13.17 -0.25
CA ALA A 155 -3.70 12.60 -1.58
C ALA A 155 -5.10 12.16 -2.02
N ASN A 156 -5.84 11.46 -1.15
CA ASN A 156 -7.20 11.00 -1.44
C ASN A 156 -8.25 12.11 -1.31
N THR A 157 -8.06 13.09 -0.41
CA THR A 157 -8.87 14.30 -0.37
C THR A 157 -8.80 15.02 -1.73
N ALA A 158 -7.58 15.26 -2.22
CA ALA A 158 -7.36 15.90 -3.51
C ALA A 158 -7.98 15.13 -4.68
N ARG A 159 -7.81 13.80 -4.70
CA ARG A 159 -8.42 12.91 -5.70
C ARG A 159 -9.94 12.99 -5.65
N GLY A 160 -10.53 12.97 -4.45
CA GLY A 160 -11.98 13.09 -4.26
C GLY A 160 -12.53 14.45 -4.70
N LEU A 161 -11.85 15.56 -4.38
CA LEU A 161 -12.23 16.89 -4.86
C LEU A 161 -12.12 17.00 -6.40
N LYS A 162 -11.09 16.42 -7.00
CA LYS A 162 -10.97 16.34 -8.48
C LYS A 162 -12.15 15.58 -9.09
N LEU A 163 -12.60 14.47 -8.45
CA LEU A 163 -13.76 13.72 -8.91
C LEU A 163 -15.06 14.54 -8.79
N LEU A 164 -15.24 15.30 -7.70
CA LEU A 164 -16.38 16.22 -7.54
C LEU A 164 -16.37 17.33 -8.61
N ALA A 165 -15.19 17.84 -8.96
CA ALA A 165 -15.03 18.81 -10.04
C ALA A 165 -15.35 18.21 -11.41
N GLN A 166 -14.90 17.00 -11.71
CA GLN A 166 -15.25 16.25 -12.92
C GLN A 166 -16.75 15.99 -13.02
N ALA A 167 -17.43 15.79 -11.89
CA ALA A 167 -18.88 15.66 -11.79
C ALA A 167 -19.64 16.98 -11.96
N GLY A 168 -18.95 18.12 -12.08
CA GLY A 168 -19.53 19.45 -12.22
C GLY A 168 -20.18 20.00 -10.96
N LEU A 169 -19.83 19.47 -9.79
CA LEU A 169 -20.35 19.93 -8.50
C LEU A 169 -19.59 21.11 -7.93
N ILE A 170 -18.30 21.24 -8.26
CA ILE A 170 -17.39 22.31 -7.81
C ILE A 170 -16.39 22.66 -8.92
N GLU A 171 -15.68 23.76 -8.75
CA GLU A 171 -14.47 24.07 -9.52
C GLU A 171 -13.29 24.22 -8.56
N LEU A 172 -12.10 23.84 -9.02
CA LEU A 172 -10.85 23.89 -8.25
C LEU A 172 -9.85 24.85 -8.87
N ASP A 173 -8.98 25.41 -8.07
CA ASP A 173 -7.79 26.10 -8.56
C ASP A 173 -6.92 25.11 -9.38
N LYS A 174 -6.72 25.41 -10.65
CA LYS A 174 -5.94 24.57 -11.57
C LYS A 174 -4.45 24.50 -11.24
N SER A 175 -3.95 25.43 -10.43
CA SER A 175 -2.54 25.45 -10.00
C SER A 175 -2.26 24.55 -8.80
N ALA A 176 -3.30 24.10 -8.08
CA ALA A 176 -3.16 23.20 -6.94
C ALA A 176 -2.91 21.75 -7.37
N GLU A 177 -1.72 21.22 -7.13
CA GLU A 177 -1.38 19.82 -7.42
C GLU A 177 -2.18 18.85 -6.55
N LEU A 178 -2.27 19.15 -5.24
CA LEU A 178 -3.04 18.43 -4.24
C LEU A 178 -4.10 19.35 -3.63
N PRO A 179 -5.21 19.61 -4.36
CA PRO A 179 -6.24 20.55 -3.89
C PRO A 179 -6.89 20.09 -2.57
N SER A 180 -7.13 21.05 -1.71
CA SER A 180 -7.90 20.98 -0.47
C SER A 180 -9.23 21.73 -0.61
N ASP A 181 -10.03 21.78 0.42
CA ASP A 181 -11.28 22.55 0.44
C ASP A 181 -11.05 24.07 0.25
N THR A 182 -9.86 24.57 0.63
CA THR A 182 -9.47 25.98 0.43
C THR A 182 -9.18 26.31 -1.04
N ASP A 183 -8.96 25.33 -1.88
CA ASP A 183 -8.68 25.47 -3.31
C ASP A 183 -9.96 25.37 -4.16
N VAL A 184 -11.14 25.29 -3.53
CA VAL A 184 -12.43 25.30 -4.21
C VAL A 184 -12.76 26.74 -4.63
N THR A 185 -12.73 27.01 -5.94
CA THR A 185 -12.97 28.34 -6.51
C THR A 185 -14.45 28.60 -6.85
N SER A 186 -15.24 27.54 -7.07
CA SER A 186 -16.68 27.61 -7.31
C SER A 186 -17.40 26.46 -6.61
N ASN A 187 -18.46 26.78 -5.89
CA ASN A 187 -19.29 25.81 -5.16
C ASN A 187 -20.76 26.26 -5.23
N PRO A 188 -21.42 26.10 -6.40
CA PRO A 188 -22.76 26.63 -6.64
C PRO A 188 -23.82 26.09 -5.68
N LYS A 189 -23.65 24.84 -5.24
CA LYS A 189 -24.57 24.19 -4.29
C LYS A 189 -24.20 24.43 -2.82
N LYS A 190 -23.18 25.24 -2.52
CA LYS A 190 -22.71 25.51 -1.16
C LYS A 190 -22.45 24.24 -0.35
N LEU A 191 -21.90 23.22 -1.00
CA LEU A 191 -21.59 21.92 -0.40
C LEU A 191 -20.59 22.11 0.75
N LYS A 192 -20.80 21.33 1.81
CA LYS A 192 -19.88 21.27 2.95
C LYS A 192 -19.04 20.01 2.82
N PHE A 193 -17.76 20.10 3.11
CA PHE A 193 -16.86 18.96 3.09
C PHE A 193 -16.52 18.53 4.51
N THR A 194 -16.66 17.24 4.78
CA THR A 194 -16.25 16.62 6.04
C THR A 194 -15.28 15.51 5.70
N THR A 195 -14.11 15.52 6.33
CA THR A 195 -13.08 14.50 6.11
C THR A 195 -13.00 13.57 7.29
N VAL A 196 -12.90 12.27 7.01
CA VAL A 196 -12.73 11.20 8.00
C VAL A 196 -11.71 10.19 7.48
N ASP A 197 -11.23 9.31 8.35
CA ASP A 197 -10.41 8.18 7.91
C ASP A 197 -11.09 7.38 6.78
N GLY A 198 -10.32 6.95 5.79
CA GLY A 198 -10.85 6.27 4.60
C GLY A 198 -11.75 5.07 4.93
N ALA A 199 -11.39 4.29 5.95
CA ALA A 199 -12.18 3.16 6.43
C ALA A 199 -13.53 3.56 7.08
N GLN A 200 -13.72 4.85 7.39
CA GLN A 200 -14.95 5.38 7.99
C GLN A 200 -15.85 6.09 6.99
N VAL A 201 -15.36 6.43 5.79
CA VAL A 201 -16.12 7.22 4.80
C VAL A 201 -17.46 6.54 4.46
N TYR A 202 -17.46 5.24 4.16
CA TYR A 202 -18.69 4.49 3.87
C TYR A 202 -19.68 4.52 5.05
N LYS A 203 -19.18 4.34 6.28
CA LYS A 203 -20.02 4.33 7.49
C LYS A 203 -20.65 5.69 7.78
N SER A 204 -19.99 6.77 7.37
CA SER A 204 -20.47 8.15 7.52
C SER A 204 -21.45 8.58 6.42
N MET A 205 -21.58 7.80 5.34
CA MET A 205 -22.42 8.13 4.19
C MET A 205 -23.92 8.31 4.56
N PRO A 206 -24.54 7.53 5.48
CA PRO A 206 -25.94 7.70 5.83
C PRO A 206 -26.26 9.09 6.40
N ASP A 207 -25.33 9.75 7.07
CA ASP A 207 -25.50 11.07 7.68
C ASP A 207 -25.18 12.23 6.73
N ALA A 208 -24.71 11.92 5.51
CA ALA A 208 -24.34 12.88 4.48
C ALA A 208 -25.26 12.83 3.27
N GLU A 209 -25.16 13.81 2.37
CA GLU A 209 -25.84 13.79 1.06
C GLU A 209 -25.14 12.82 0.11
N ALA A 210 -23.80 12.78 0.15
CA ALA A 210 -23.00 11.83 -0.59
C ALA A 210 -21.64 11.61 0.10
N ALA A 211 -20.95 10.56 -0.32
CA ALA A 211 -19.60 10.23 0.10
C ALA A 211 -18.73 9.89 -1.11
N VAL A 212 -17.47 10.34 -1.09
CA VAL A 212 -16.47 9.94 -2.09
C VAL A 212 -15.65 8.81 -1.49
N ILE A 213 -15.81 7.60 -2.04
CA ILE A 213 -15.29 6.38 -1.45
C ILE A 213 -14.22 5.77 -2.37
N ASN A 214 -13.07 5.43 -1.81
CA ASN A 214 -12.03 4.67 -2.50
C ASN A 214 -12.53 3.30 -2.93
N GLY A 215 -12.07 2.80 -4.08
CA GLY A 215 -12.58 1.58 -4.70
C GLY A 215 -12.53 0.35 -3.79
N ASN A 216 -11.39 0.13 -3.10
CA ASN A 216 -11.26 -0.99 -2.17
C ASN A 216 -12.27 -0.94 -1.02
N TYR A 217 -12.50 0.22 -0.41
CA TYR A 217 -13.50 0.37 0.65
C TYR A 217 -14.94 0.23 0.14
N ALA A 218 -15.20 0.66 -1.10
CA ALA A 218 -16.51 0.44 -1.72
C ALA A 218 -16.76 -1.07 -1.95
N ILE A 219 -15.78 -1.79 -2.49
CA ILE A 219 -15.86 -3.24 -2.71
C ILE A 219 -15.97 -4.00 -1.39
N ASP A 220 -15.20 -3.61 -0.37
CA ASP A 220 -15.26 -4.24 0.95
C ASP A 220 -16.60 -4.03 1.64
N ALA A 221 -17.21 -2.85 1.47
CA ALA A 221 -18.56 -2.54 1.92
C ALA A 221 -19.68 -3.25 1.11
N GLY A 222 -19.33 -4.03 0.08
CA GLY A 222 -20.28 -4.75 -0.76
C GLY A 222 -20.96 -3.92 -1.85
N LEU A 223 -20.47 -2.70 -2.09
CA LEU A 223 -20.94 -1.87 -3.20
C LEU A 223 -20.42 -2.41 -4.54
N ASN A 224 -21.22 -2.24 -5.57
CA ASN A 224 -20.79 -2.44 -6.96
C ASN A 224 -20.50 -1.07 -7.57
N PRO A 225 -19.21 -0.68 -7.76
CA PRO A 225 -18.86 0.67 -8.19
C PRO A 225 -19.59 1.11 -9.46
N LYS A 226 -19.68 0.27 -10.49
CA LYS A 226 -20.33 0.60 -11.77
C LYS A 226 -21.85 0.78 -11.66
N LYS A 227 -22.47 0.14 -10.67
CA LYS A 227 -23.93 0.15 -10.50
C LYS A 227 -24.41 1.14 -9.45
N ASP A 228 -23.64 1.28 -8.37
CA ASP A 228 -24.09 1.97 -7.17
C ASP A 228 -23.52 3.39 -7.07
N ALA A 229 -22.43 3.70 -7.81
CA ALA A 229 -21.89 5.05 -7.84
C ALA A 229 -22.77 6.00 -8.67
N LEU A 230 -22.99 7.22 -8.19
CA LEU A 230 -23.58 8.31 -8.97
C LEU A 230 -22.60 8.77 -10.07
N VAL A 231 -21.31 8.82 -9.74
CA VAL A 231 -20.21 9.07 -10.67
C VAL A 231 -19.06 8.16 -10.29
N LEU A 232 -18.48 7.54 -11.27
CA LEU A 232 -17.29 6.71 -11.12
C LEU A 232 -16.12 7.37 -11.86
N GLU A 233 -14.97 7.38 -11.24
CA GLU A 233 -13.73 7.82 -11.87
C GLU A 233 -13.45 6.98 -13.13
N LYS A 234 -12.86 7.59 -14.15
CA LYS A 234 -12.46 6.84 -15.35
C LYS A 234 -11.29 5.92 -15.01
N GLY A 235 -11.54 4.62 -15.09
CA GLY A 235 -10.49 3.60 -15.04
C GLY A 235 -9.84 3.41 -16.42
N GLY A 236 -8.83 2.53 -16.47
CA GLY A 236 -8.14 2.15 -17.70
C GLY A 236 -6.65 2.39 -17.66
N LYS A 237 -5.97 2.08 -18.78
CA LYS A 237 -4.49 2.12 -18.86
C LYS A 237 -3.87 3.50 -18.61
N ASP A 238 -4.64 4.56 -18.83
CA ASP A 238 -4.20 5.94 -18.65
C ASP A 238 -4.52 6.49 -17.25
N SER A 239 -4.97 5.65 -16.32
CA SER A 239 -5.23 6.06 -14.94
C SER A 239 -3.93 6.37 -14.21
N GLU A 240 -3.91 7.49 -13.50
CA GLU A 240 -2.79 7.91 -12.63
C GLU A 240 -2.78 7.18 -11.27
N TYR A 241 -3.72 6.23 -11.04
CA TYR A 241 -3.96 5.61 -9.74
C TYR A 241 -3.83 4.08 -9.73
N PRO A 242 -2.78 3.47 -10.33
CA PRO A 242 -2.54 2.05 -10.15
C PRO A 242 -2.20 1.75 -8.69
N ASN A 243 -2.71 0.65 -8.17
CA ASN A 243 -2.29 0.09 -6.90
C ASN A 243 -0.99 -0.67 -7.08
N GLN A 244 0.00 -0.41 -6.21
CA GLN A 244 1.39 -0.74 -6.42
C GLN A 244 1.92 -1.73 -5.38
N LEU A 245 2.84 -2.60 -5.80
CA LEU A 245 3.73 -3.31 -4.89
C LEU A 245 4.86 -2.36 -4.49
N VAL A 246 4.89 -1.99 -3.21
CA VAL A 246 5.83 -1.02 -2.67
C VAL A 246 6.78 -1.68 -1.68
N VAL A 247 8.05 -1.29 -1.74
CA VAL A 247 9.17 -1.78 -0.92
C VAL A 247 10.05 -0.62 -0.45
N ARG A 248 10.92 -0.86 0.53
CA ARG A 248 12.01 0.08 0.85
C ARG A 248 12.94 0.21 -0.35
N LYS A 249 13.45 1.39 -0.61
CA LYS A 249 14.33 1.68 -1.76
C LYS A 249 15.59 0.80 -1.80
N ASP A 250 16.18 0.53 -0.64
CA ASP A 250 17.37 -0.32 -0.54
C ASP A 250 17.07 -1.78 -0.92
N ASP A 251 15.82 -2.22 -0.79
CA ASP A 251 15.38 -3.58 -1.04
C ASP A 251 14.85 -3.80 -2.46
N LYS A 252 14.69 -2.74 -3.28
CA LYS A 252 14.08 -2.80 -4.63
C LYS A 252 14.72 -3.81 -5.58
N ASP A 253 16.02 -4.08 -5.38
CA ASP A 253 16.79 -4.99 -6.22
C ASP A 253 16.87 -6.42 -5.65
N ASN A 254 16.20 -6.71 -4.51
CA ASN A 254 16.13 -8.04 -3.96
C ASN A 254 15.44 -9.01 -4.94
N GLU A 255 16.06 -10.16 -5.15
CA GLU A 255 15.59 -11.15 -6.13
C GLU A 255 14.21 -11.73 -5.82
N HIS A 256 13.88 -11.93 -4.53
CA HIS A 256 12.59 -12.48 -4.10
C HIS A 256 11.46 -11.47 -4.30
N LEU A 257 11.72 -10.18 -4.02
CA LEU A 257 10.77 -9.10 -4.27
C LEU A 257 10.52 -8.91 -5.77
N LYS A 258 11.58 -8.98 -6.60
CA LYS A 258 11.45 -8.95 -8.07
C LYS A 258 10.68 -10.17 -8.62
N LYS A 259 10.86 -11.35 -8.02
CA LYS A 259 10.04 -12.52 -8.37
C LYS A 259 8.57 -12.28 -8.02
N LEU A 260 8.27 -11.76 -6.84
CA LEU A 260 6.90 -11.41 -6.46
C LEU A 260 6.29 -10.38 -7.42
N ALA A 261 7.03 -9.33 -7.78
CA ALA A 261 6.59 -8.34 -8.77
C ALA A 261 6.21 -8.99 -10.11
N LYS A 262 7.01 -9.96 -10.59
CA LYS A 262 6.68 -10.71 -11.83
C LYS A 262 5.43 -11.56 -11.67
N LEU A 263 5.19 -12.19 -10.50
CA LEU A 263 3.99 -12.97 -10.26
C LEU A 263 2.73 -12.07 -10.21
N LEU A 264 2.87 -10.85 -9.71
CA LEU A 264 1.81 -9.84 -9.69
C LEU A 264 1.55 -9.18 -11.06
N ASN A 265 2.40 -9.43 -12.06
CA ASN A 265 2.22 -9.00 -13.45
C ASN A 265 2.09 -10.22 -14.41
N ASP A 266 1.68 -11.39 -13.90
CA ASP A 266 1.45 -12.59 -14.70
C ASP A 266 0.11 -12.51 -15.46
N GLU A 267 0.08 -12.93 -16.73
CA GLU A 267 -1.15 -12.91 -17.56
C GLU A 267 -2.30 -13.73 -16.94
N LYS A 268 -2.00 -14.78 -16.17
CA LYS A 268 -3.05 -15.53 -15.47
C LYS A 268 -3.70 -14.70 -14.36
N LEU A 269 -2.95 -13.78 -13.73
CA LEU A 269 -3.51 -12.84 -12.77
C LEU A 269 -4.39 -11.81 -13.48
N ARG A 270 -3.99 -11.32 -14.65
CA ARG A 270 -4.82 -10.45 -15.49
C ARG A 270 -6.18 -11.12 -15.78
N ASP A 271 -6.15 -12.37 -16.21
CA ASP A 271 -7.35 -13.16 -16.48
C ASP A 271 -8.22 -13.33 -15.22
N TYR A 272 -7.59 -13.61 -14.07
CA TYR A 272 -8.30 -13.73 -12.80
C TYR A 272 -9.01 -12.43 -12.43
N ILE A 273 -8.29 -11.30 -12.45
CA ILE A 273 -8.86 -9.98 -12.14
C ILE A 273 -10.04 -9.68 -13.06
N THR A 274 -9.87 -9.84 -14.36
CA THR A 274 -10.93 -9.56 -15.37
C THR A 274 -12.17 -10.43 -15.16
N LYS A 275 -12.00 -11.70 -14.80
CA LYS A 275 -13.09 -12.64 -14.56
C LYS A 275 -13.80 -12.40 -13.23
N THR A 276 -13.03 -12.04 -12.18
CA THR A 276 -13.58 -11.83 -10.84
C THR A 276 -14.35 -10.52 -10.73
N TRP A 277 -13.87 -9.48 -11.41
CA TRP A 277 -14.49 -8.15 -11.42
C TRP A 277 -14.89 -7.70 -12.84
N PRO A 278 -15.84 -8.41 -13.50
CA PRO A 278 -16.22 -8.12 -14.90
C PRO A 278 -16.89 -6.76 -15.09
N ASN A 279 -17.26 -6.10 -14.00
CA ASN A 279 -17.84 -4.75 -13.95
C ASN A 279 -16.80 -3.64 -13.85
N GLU A 280 -15.52 -3.96 -14.07
CA GLU A 280 -14.40 -3.01 -14.00
C GLU A 280 -14.24 -2.32 -12.63
N ALA A 281 -14.75 -2.95 -11.54
CA ALA A 281 -14.48 -2.48 -10.17
C ALA A 281 -12.99 -2.61 -9.82
N VAL A 282 -12.32 -3.58 -10.44
CA VAL A 282 -10.87 -3.79 -10.40
C VAL A 282 -10.39 -4.05 -11.83
N ILE A 283 -9.41 -3.30 -12.28
CA ILE A 283 -8.90 -3.31 -13.65
C ILE A 283 -7.39 -3.64 -13.61
N PRO A 284 -6.88 -4.61 -14.38
CA PRO A 284 -5.43 -4.85 -14.45
C PRO A 284 -4.68 -3.60 -14.94
N ALA A 285 -3.52 -3.30 -14.31
CA ALA A 285 -2.68 -2.13 -14.61
C ALA A 285 -1.36 -2.48 -15.33
N PHE A 286 -1.16 -3.72 -15.74
CA PHE A 286 0.07 -4.23 -16.37
C PHE A 286 -0.21 -4.89 -17.73
#